data_1d04bfc3a4095cb99cfa4af2fe7cac39
#
_entry.id   1d04bfc3a4095cb99cfa4af2fe7cac39
#
_cell.length_a   1.000
_cell.length_b   1.000
_cell.length_c   1.000
_cell.angle_alpha   90.00
_cell.angle_beta   90.00
_cell.angle_gamma   90.00
#
_symmetry.space_group_name_H-M   'P 1'
#
loop_
_entity.id
_entity.type
_entity.pdbx_description
1 polymer ?
#
loop_
_entity_poly.entity_id
_entity_poly.type
_entity_poly.pdbx_seq_one_letter_code
_entity_poly.pdbx_strand_id
1 'polypeptide(L)'
;STLSAIYGYTSYLTTSLITGVAGYFLFSPMHDAIHSAIGNSKQLNLWIGRISFLYYSSLVAFELMRHVHFRHHRNANGPGDEADHVISSGPAWFLPFKWPFIDLIYGWKYLGYWNERPKSERRNIIIMAAFTSILWPSLIINGYLIELLMFWIIPQRISFFFISFIFVYLPHVPHVTHEQENAYRATSIRKGGEWLLSPLMMYQNYHLVHHLYPNVPFYRMVKIWNSKLDEHLSNDPAVVTALGLYPLPAKTEMELTELNLEHST
;
A
#
# COMPACT_ATOMS: atom_id res chain seq x y z
N SER A 1 -16.68 3.54 -17.29
CA SER A 1 -16.19 4.94 -17.48
C SER A 1 -15.46 5.13 -18.80
N THR A 2 -14.49 4.30 -19.19
CA THR A 2 -13.72 4.44 -20.44
C THR A 2 -14.62 4.38 -21.68
N LEU A 3 -15.53 3.40 -21.76
CA LEU A 3 -16.51 3.34 -22.87
C LEU A 3 -17.38 4.60 -22.93
N SER A 4 -17.83 5.12 -21.79
CA SER A 4 -18.60 6.36 -21.73
C SER A 4 -17.85 7.55 -22.32
N ALA A 5 -16.53 7.64 -22.09
CA ALA A 5 -15.71 8.69 -22.68
C ALA A 5 -15.49 8.50 -24.20
N ILE A 6 -15.24 7.26 -24.63
CA ILE A 6 -15.09 6.96 -26.08
C ILE A 6 -16.35 7.30 -26.87
N TYR A 7 -17.53 7.07 -26.29
CA TYR A 7 -18.82 7.45 -26.91
C TYR A 7 -19.25 8.91 -26.63
N GLY A 8 -18.39 9.73 -26.01
CA GLY A 8 -18.65 11.15 -25.79
C GLY A 8 -19.61 11.51 -24.66
N TYR A 9 -20.02 10.55 -23.82
CA TYR A 9 -20.91 10.80 -22.68
C TYR A 9 -20.19 11.42 -21.47
N THR A 10 -18.87 11.27 -21.37
CA THR A 10 -18.03 11.87 -20.32
C THR A 10 -16.75 12.41 -20.91
N SER A 11 -16.14 13.42 -20.27
CA SER A 11 -14.83 13.91 -20.70
C SER A 11 -13.73 12.89 -20.37
N TYR A 12 -12.65 12.90 -21.13
CA TYR A 12 -11.45 12.08 -20.86
C TYR A 12 -10.87 12.38 -19.47
N LEU A 13 -10.83 13.67 -19.09
CA LEU A 13 -10.34 14.08 -17.77
C LEU A 13 -11.21 13.52 -16.64
N THR A 14 -12.55 13.68 -16.73
CA THR A 14 -13.49 13.13 -15.74
C THR A 14 -13.30 11.62 -15.59
N THR A 15 -13.19 10.92 -16.72
CA THR A 15 -12.97 9.47 -16.75
C THR A 15 -11.64 9.10 -16.10
N SER A 16 -10.56 9.82 -16.40
CA SER A 16 -9.25 9.64 -15.77
C SER A 16 -9.31 9.75 -14.25
N LEU A 17 -9.94 10.81 -13.75
CA LEU A 17 -10.06 11.06 -12.30
C LEU A 17 -10.87 9.94 -11.61
N ILE A 18 -12.04 9.60 -12.15
CA ILE A 18 -12.89 8.53 -11.59
C ILE A 18 -12.15 7.19 -11.60
N THR A 19 -11.49 6.85 -12.71
CA THR A 19 -10.76 5.60 -12.87
C THR A 19 -9.55 5.54 -11.93
N GLY A 20 -8.84 6.66 -11.74
CA GLY A 20 -7.72 6.76 -10.82
C GLY A 20 -8.14 6.56 -9.35
N VAL A 21 -9.25 7.18 -8.94
CA VAL A 21 -9.82 6.98 -7.59
C VAL A 21 -10.34 5.53 -7.43
N ALA A 22 -11.05 5.00 -8.43
CA ALA A 22 -11.50 3.60 -8.40
C ALA A 22 -10.32 2.62 -8.28
N GLY A 23 -9.21 2.91 -8.97
CA GLY A 23 -7.98 2.15 -8.84
C GLY A 23 -7.44 2.11 -7.42
N TYR A 24 -7.40 3.24 -6.74
CA TYR A 24 -7.00 3.29 -5.34
C TYR A 24 -7.81 2.28 -4.49
N PHE A 25 -9.13 2.21 -4.67
CA PHE A 25 -9.97 1.24 -3.94
C PHE A 25 -9.73 -0.23 -4.32
N LEU A 26 -9.26 -0.50 -5.54
CA LEU A 26 -8.88 -1.86 -5.95
C LEU A 26 -7.56 -2.34 -5.32
N PHE A 27 -6.80 -1.44 -4.71
CA PHE A 27 -5.51 -1.80 -4.10
C PHE A 27 -5.68 -2.76 -2.91
N SER A 28 -6.67 -2.59 -2.03
CA SER A 28 -6.83 -3.45 -0.85
C SER A 28 -7.08 -4.92 -1.17
N PRO A 29 -7.95 -5.31 -2.13
CA PRO A 29 -8.03 -6.71 -2.56
C PRO A 29 -6.71 -7.27 -3.11
N MET A 30 -5.96 -6.46 -3.87
CA MET A 30 -4.65 -6.87 -4.37
C MET A 30 -3.65 -7.04 -3.23
N HIS A 31 -3.65 -6.14 -2.26
CA HIS A 31 -2.81 -6.17 -1.08
C HIS A 31 -3.14 -7.37 -0.17
N ASP A 32 -4.41 -7.68 0.06
CA ASP A 32 -4.84 -8.89 0.76
C ASP A 32 -4.37 -10.15 0.02
N ALA A 33 -4.36 -10.14 -1.32
CA ALA A 33 -3.83 -11.24 -2.11
C ALA A 33 -2.31 -11.46 -1.91
N ILE A 34 -1.53 -10.40 -1.67
CA ILE A 34 -0.11 -10.50 -1.29
C ILE A 34 0.04 -11.37 -0.05
N HIS A 35 -0.78 -11.12 0.97
CA HIS A 35 -0.76 -11.79 2.27
C HIS A 35 -1.55 -13.10 2.33
N SER A 36 -2.10 -13.56 1.20
CA SER A 36 -2.97 -14.74 1.15
C SER A 36 -4.23 -14.63 2.02
N ALA A 37 -4.74 -13.41 2.19
CA ALA A 37 -5.90 -13.09 3.02
C ALA A 37 -7.24 -13.16 2.27
N ILE A 38 -7.26 -13.33 0.94
CA ILE A 38 -8.49 -13.45 0.14
C ILE A 38 -9.20 -14.79 0.42
N GLY A 39 -8.43 -15.86 0.62
CA GLY A 39 -8.99 -17.19 0.90
C GLY A 39 -7.91 -18.25 1.01
N ASN A 40 -8.31 -19.48 1.32
CA ASN A 40 -7.40 -20.59 1.63
C ASN A 40 -6.61 -21.13 0.41
N SER A 41 -7.01 -20.79 -0.82
CA SER A 41 -6.35 -21.24 -2.04
C SER A 41 -5.19 -20.30 -2.41
N LYS A 42 -3.96 -20.84 -2.41
CA LYS A 42 -2.77 -20.11 -2.89
C LYS A 42 -2.93 -19.64 -4.35
N GLN A 43 -3.57 -20.47 -5.20
CA GLN A 43 -3.79 -20.13 -6.60
C GLN A 43 -4.81 -18.98 -6.74
N LEU A 44 -5.87 -18.99 -5.94
CA LEU A 44 -6.87 -17.91 -5.94
C LEU A 44 -6.19 -16.57 -5.58
N ASN A 45 -5.43 -16.52 -4.47
CA ASN A 45 -4.70 -15.32 -4.07
C ASN A 45 -3.74 -14.86 -5.17
N LEU A 46 -2.97 -15.78 -5.76
CA LEU A 46 -2.02 -15.45 -6.81
C LEU A 46 -2.70 -14.84 -8.05
N TRP A 47 -3.81 -15.43 -8.51
CA TRP A 47 -4.51 -14.94 -9.70
C TRP A 47 -5.25 -13.62 -9.44
N ILE A 48 -5.90 -13.47 -8.28
CA ILE A 48 -6.53 -12.18 -7.90
C ILE A 48 -5.46 -11.09 -7.83
N GLY A 49 -4.32 -11.37 -7.17
CA GLY A 49 -3.22 -10.41 -7.10
C GLY A 49 -2.69 -10.00 -8.48
N ARG A 50 -2.43 -10.96 -9.37
CA ARG A 50 -1.95 -10.70 -10.72
C ARG A 50 -2.94 -9.91 -11.57
N ILE A 51 -4.22 -10.30 -11.58
CA ILE A 51 -5.26 -9.63 -12.37
C ILE A 51 -5.47 -8.20 -11.87
N SER A 52 -5.55 -8.01 -10.55
CA SER A 52 -5.67 -6.68 -9.96
C SER A 52 -4.44 -5.82 -10.27
N PHE A 53 -3.25 -6.41 -10.23
CA PHE A 53 -2.01 -5.69 -10.47
C PHE A 53 -1.83 -5.26 -11.93
N LEU A 54 -2.40 -5.95 -12.91
CA LEU A 54 -2.41 -5.51 -14.30
C LEU A 54 -3.05 -4.12 -14.48
N TYR A 55 -3.99 -3.77 -13.61
CA TYR A 55 -4.59 -2.43 -13.59
C TYR A 55 -3.58 -1.36 -13.14
N TYR A 56 -2.75 -1.67 -12.14
CA TYR A 56 -1.82 -0.71 -11.54
C TYR A 56 -0.56 -0.51 -12.36
N SER A 57 -0.02 -1.57 -12.90
CA SER A 57 1.26 -1.49 -13.57
C SER A 57 1.36 -2.49 -14.70
N SER A 58 1.66 -1.96 -15.86
CA SER A 58 2.06 -2.75 -17.01
C SER A 58 3.58 -2.92 -17.10
N LEU A 59 4.35 -2.22 -16.25
CA LEU A 59 5.83 -2.25 -16.28
C LEU A 59 6.41 -3.25 -15.29
N VAL A 60 5.72 -3.51 -14.19
CA VAL A 60 6.19 -4.40 -13.12
C VAL A 60 5.17 -5.52 -12.86
N ALA A 61 5.64 -6.70 -12.48
CA ALA A 61 4.77 -7.83 -12.18
C ALA A 61 4.35 -7.85 -10.71
N PHE A 62 3.22 -8.50 -10.41
CA PHE A 62 2.71 -8.68 -9.05
C PHE A 62 3.74 -9.28 -8.09
N GLU A 63 4.56 -10.21 -8.56
CA GLU A 63 5.60 -10.85 -7.77
C GLU A 63 6.66 -9.88 -7.26
N LEU A 64 6.97 -8.85 -8.04
CA LEU A 64 7.88 -7.78 -7.62
C LEU A 64 7.27 -7.00 -6.45
N MET A 65 6.02 -6.53 -6.58
CA MET A 65 5.31 -5.83 -5.52
C MET A 65 5.25 -6.68 -4.25
N ARG A 66 4.90 -7.97 -4.39
CA ARG A 66 4.86 -8.91 -3.28
C ARG A 66 6.20 -9.05 -2.57
N HIS A 67 7.32 -9.13 -3.32
CA HIS A 67 8.65 -9.22 -2.72
C HIS A 67 9.00 -7.97 -1.91
N VAL A 68 8.85 -6.78 -2.51
CA VAL A 68 9.16 -5.51 -1.86
C VAL A 68 8.30 -5.35 -0.60
N HIS A 69 7.00 -5.65 -0.69
CA HIS A 69 6.07 -5.54 0.42
C HIS A 69 6.39 -6.49 1.59
N PHE A 70 6.81 -7.73 1.32
CA PHE A 70 7.28 -8.62 2.40
C PHE A 70 8.61 -8.18 3.02
N ARG A 71 9.47 -7.50 2.26
CA ARG A 71 10.66 -6.88 2.84
C ARG A 71 10.30 -5.73 3.75
N HIS A 72 9.34 -4.91 3.33
CA HIS A 72 8.78 -3.83 4.13
C HIS A 72 8.25 -4.37 5.48
N HIS A 73 7.35 -5.36 5.49
CA HIS A 73 6.84 -5.96 6.75
C HIS A 73 7.92 -6.46 7.70
N ARG A 74 9.02 -6.97 7.18
CA ARG A 74 10.13 -7.45 8.03
C ARG A 74 11.01 -6.34 8.59
N ASN A 75 11.09 -5.22 7.91
CA ASN A 75 12.10 -4.20 8.15
C ASN A 75 11.51 -2.79 8.23
N ALA A 76 10.19 -2.65 8.44
CA ALA A 76 9.51 -1.36 8.38
C ALA A 76 10.30 -0.28 9.15
N ASN A 77 10.52 0.84 8.50
CA ASN A 77 11.32 1.98 8.93
C ASN A 77 12.81 1.70 9.19
N GLY A 78 13.30 0.48 8.94
CA GLY A 78 14.66 0.05 9.25
C GLY A 78 15.53 -0.28 8.03
N PRO A 79 16.78 -0.71 8.27
CA PRO A 79 17.64 -1.23 7.22
C PRO A 79 16.99 -2.42 6.52
N GLY A 80 16.86 -2.34 5.19
CA GLY A 80 16.18 -3.36 4.40
C GLY A 80 14.79 -2.96 3.90
N ASP A 81 14.28 -1.81 4.34
CA ASP A 81 13.05 -1.17 3.84
C ASP A 81 13.38 -0.04 2.84
N GLU A 82 14.34 -0.28 1.96
CA GLU A 82 14.92 0.78 1.12
C GLU A 82 13.93 1.37 0.12
N ALA A 83 12.90 0.63 -0.29
CA ALA A 83 11.91 1.10 -1.26
C ALA A 83 10.99 2.13 -0.61
N ASP A 84 10.41 1.82 0.55
CA ASP A 84 9.52 2.71 1.28
C ASP A 84 10.29 3.88 1.89
N HIS A 85 11.54 3.68 2.29
CA HIS A 85 12.42 4.78 2.69
C HIS A 85 12.58 5.81 1.57
N VAL A 86 12.79 5.41 0.31
CA VAL A 86 12.87 6.37 -0.82
C VAL A 86 11.54 7.12 -1.01
N ILE A 87 10.40 6.45 -0.85
CA ILE A 87 9.07 7.07 -0.99
C ILE A 87 8.81 8.10 0.12
N SER A 88 9.27 7.83 1.34
CA SER A 88 8.96 8.57 2.56
C SER A 88 10.00 9.61 2.95
N SER A 89 11.22 9.54 2.42
CA SER A 89 12.34 10.41 2.79
C SER A 89 12.48 11.64 1.90
N GLY A 90 13.09 12.69 2.45
CA GLY A 90 13.39 13.94 1.77
C GLY A 90 12.48 15.10 2.22
N PRO A 91 12.61 16.28 1.58
CA PRO A 91 11.82 17.45 1.94
C PRO A 91 10.31 17.20 1.77
N ALA A 92 9.51 17.55 2.77
CA ALA A 92 8.07 17.29 2.79
C ALA A 92 7.33 17.82 1.53
N TRP A 93 7.74 18.98 1.01
CA TRP A 93 7.16 19.55 -0.20
C TRP A 93 7.42 18.73 -1.47
N PHE A 94 8.45 17.89 -1.47
CA PHE A 94 8.81 17.06 -2.64
C PHE A 94 8.17 15.67 -2.59
N LEU A 95 7.74 15.18 -1.42
CA LEU A 95 7.14 13.85 -1.27
C LEU A 95 5.96 13.61 -2.22
N PRO A 96 4.97 14.54 -2.35
CA PRO A 96 3.83 14.34 -3.25
C PRO A 96 4.22 14.14 -4.72
N PHE A 97 5.39 14.63 -5.15
CA PHE A 97 5.88 14.42 -6.52
C PHE A 97 6.51 13.04 -6.72
N LYS A 98 6.93 12.36 -5.66
CA LYS A 98 7.46 10.98 -5.71
C LYS A 98 6.34 9.92 -5.67
N TRP A 99 5.28 10.18 -4.92
CA TRP A 99 4.21 9.22 -4.67
C TRP A 99 3.55 8.63 -5.95
N PRO A 100 3.32 9.40 -7.02
CA PRO A 100 2.81 8.82 -8.27
C PRO A 100 3.71 7.79 -8.94
N PHE A 101 4.99 7.70 -8.54
CA PHE A 101 6.01 6.89 -9.20
C PHE A 101 6.53 5.72 -8.33
N ILE A 102 5.74 5.30 -7.34
CA ILE A 102 6.10 4.20 -6.43
C ILE A 102 6.44 2.91 -7.17
N ASP A 103 5.75 2.58 -8.25
CA ASP A 103 6.01 1.40 -9.07
C ASP A 103 7.40 1.41 -9.71
N LEU A 104 7.84 2.56 -10.20
CA LEU A 104 9.17 2.73 -10.78
C LEU A 104 10.26 2.66 -9.71
N ILE A 105 10.01 3.24 -8.53
CA ILE A 105 10.95 3.19 -7.40
C ILE A 105 11.07 1.74 -6.89
N TYR A 106 9.96 1.04 -6.76
CA TYR A 106 9.95 -0.38 -6.36
C TYR A 106 10.65 -1.25 -7.41
N GLY A 107 10.39 -0.99 -8.71
CA GLY A 107 11.08 -1.66 -9.82
C GLY A 107 12.59 -1.47 -9.76
N TRP A 108 13.04 -0.22 -9.56
CA TRP A 108 14.45 0.10 -9.44
C TRP A 108 15.11 -0.61 -8.24
N LYS A 109 14.51 -0.56 -7.07
CA LYS A 109 15.02 -1.24 -5.87
C LYS A 109 15.05 -2.75 -6.03
N TYR A 110 14.01 -3.33 -6.65
CA TYR A 110 13.94 -4.76 -6.92
C TYR A 110 15.08 -5.27 -7.82
N LEU A 111 15.57 -4.46 -8.75
CA LEU A 111 16.70 -4.84 -9.61
C LEU A 111 17.97 -5.17 -8.79
N GLY A 112 18.15 -4.57 -7.61
CA GLY A 112 19.21 -4.92 -6.68
C GLY A 112 19.15 -6.38 -6.18
N TYR A 113 17.95 -6.97 -6.15
CA TYR A 113 17.71 -8.35 -5.70
C TYR A 113 17.57 -9.34 -6.85
N TRP A 114 17.72 -8.90 -8.10
CA TRP A 114 17.39 -9.68 -9.31
C TRP A 114 17.99 -11.09 -9.31
N ASN A 115 19.27 -11.23 -8.95
CA ASN A 115 19.96 -12.51 -9.00
C ASN A 115 19.52 -13.49 -7.89
N GLU A 116 18.97 -12.97 -6.81
CA GLU A 116 18.46 -13.75 -5.67
C GLU A 116 17.02 -14.27 -5.92
N ARG A 117 16.35 -13.75 -6.95
CA ARG A 117 14.94 -14.06 -7.19
C ARG A 117 14.74 -15.34 -8.02
N PRO A 118 13.64 -16.08 -7.77
CA PRO A 118 13.32 -17.28 -8.55
C PRO A 118 13.26 -16.99 -10.06
N LYS A 119 13.76 -17.94 -10.87
CA LYS A 119 13.72 -17.81 -12.34
C LYS A 119 12.31 -17.58 -12.88
N SER A 120 11.29 -18.22 -12.29
CA SER A 120 9.88 -18.04 -12.68
C SER A 120 9.39 -16.61 -12.47
N GLU A 121 9.78 -15.97 -11.37
CA GLU A 121 9.43 -14.59 -11.05
C GLU A 121 10.10 -13.63 -12.04
N ARG A 122 11.41 -13.76 -12.23
CA ARG A 122 12.16 -12.96 -13.23
C ARG A 122 11.57 -13.10 -14.64
N ARG A 123 11.20 -14.32 -15.03
CA ARG A 123 10.53 -14.57 -16.32
C ARG A 123 9.22 -13.81 -16.44
N ASN A 124 8.38 -13.81 -15.42
CA ASN A 124 7.11 -13.07 -15.44
C ASN A 124 7.32 -11.57 -15.58
N ILE A 125 8.31 -11.01 -14.89
CA ILE A 125 8.68 -9.59 -15.01
C ILE A 125 9.17 -9.27 -16.43
N ILE A 126 10.02 -10.11 -17.01
CA ILE A 126 10.50 -9.92 -18.39
C ILE A 126 9.34 -9.99 -19.39
N ILE A 127 8.41 -10.94 -19.22
CA ILE A 127 7.22 -11.05 -20.08
C ILE A 127 6.37 -9.79 -20.01
N MET A 128 6.11 -9.26 -18.80
CA MET A 128 5.34 -8.02 -18.61
C MET A 128 6.04 -6.82 -19.23
N ALA A 129 7.34 -6.67 -19.02
CA ALA A 129 8.12 -5.58 -19.59
C ALA A 129 8.13 -5.66 -21.14
N ALA A 130 8.34 -6.85 -21.71
CA ALA A 130 8.31 -7.06 -23.15
C ALA A 130 6.92 -6.76 -23.73
N PHE A 131 5.85 -7.25 -23.09
CA PHE A 131 4.48 -6.97 -23.53
C PHE A 131 4.21 -5.45 -23.55
N THR A 132 4.58 -4.74 -22.51
CA THR A 132 4.39 -3.27 -22.42
C THR A 132 5.22 -2.53 -23.45
N SER A 133 6.48 -2.96 -23.65
CA SER A 133 7.40 -2.38 -24.65
C SER A 133 6.94 -2.57 -26.08
N ILE A 134 6.03 -3.51 -26.35
CA ILE A 134 5.38 -3.69 -27.63
C ILE A 134 4.05 -2.93 -27.70
N LEU A 135 3.22 -3.09 -26.67
CA LEU A 135 1.87 -2.51 -26.65
C LEU A 135 1.87 -0.98 -26.70
N TRP A 136 2.66 -0.32 -25.87
CA TRP A 136 2.63 1.13 -25.80
C TRP A 136 3.11 1.81 -27.09
N PRO A 137 4.28 1.45 -27.67
CA PRO A 137 4.65 2.00 -28.99
C PRO A 137 3.62 1.68 -30.09
N SER A 138 3.02 0.48 -30.05
CA SER A 138 1.96 0.14 -31.03
C SER A 138 0.76 1.07 -30.91
N LEU A 139 0.28 1.35 -29.70
CA LEU A 139 -0.82 2.31 -29.48
C LEU A 139 -0.44 3.72 -29.94
N ILE A 140 0.77 4.17 -29.63
CA ILE A 140 1.26 5.51 -30.01
C ILE A 140 1.35 5.65 -31.53
N ILE A 141 1.93 4.67 -32.22
CA ILE A 141 2.08 4.66 -33.69
C ILE A 141 0.71 4.66 -34.38
N ASN A 142 -0.29 3.98 -33.78
CA ASN A 142 -1.66 3.96 -34.32
C ASN A 142 -2.52 5.18 -33.88
N GLY A 143 -1.93 6.21 -33.27
CA GLY A 143 -2.61 7.46 -32.94
C GLY A 143 -3.35 7.49 -31.60
N TYR A 144 -3.23 6.44 -30.75
CA TYR A 144 -3.93 6.31 -29.46
C TYR A 144 -3.13 6.85 -28.26
N LEU A 145 -2.24 7.83 -28.47
CA LEU A 145 -1.44 8.42 -27.38
C LEU A 145 -2.31 9.05 -26.29
N ILE A 146 -3.34 9.79 -26.67
CA ILE A 146 -4.22 10.48 -25.72
C ILE A 146 -5.02 9.47 -24.90
N GLU A 147 -5.55 8.41 -25.52
CA GLU A 147 -6.27 7.34 -24.86
C GLU A 147 -5.36 6.57 -23.90
N LEU A 148 -4.12 6.26 -24.29
CA LEU A 148 -3.13 5.63 -23.45
C LEU A 148 -2.84 6.50 -22.21
N LEU A 149 -2.63 7.80 -22.38
CA LEU A 149 -2.39 8.72 -21.29
C LEU A 149 -3.61 8.84 -20.36
N MET A 150 -4.80 9.11 -20.94
CA MET A 150 -5.98 9.47 -20.17
C MET A 150 -6.70 8.27 -19.53
N PHE A 151 -6.61 7.08 -20.13
CA PHE A 151 -7.31 5.90 -19.64
C PHE A 151 -6.41 4.88 -18.93
N TRP A 152 -5.10 5.04 -19.02
CA TRP A 152 -4.16 4.11 -18.38
C TRP A 152 -3.13 4.84 -17.51
N ILE A 153 -2.26 5.67 -18.08
CA ILE A 153 -1.12 6.22 -17.36
C ILE A 153 -1.56 7.19 -16.26
N ILE A 154 -2.37 8.19 -16.56
CA ILE A 154 -2.82 9.19 -15.58
C ILE A 154 -3.63 8.54 -14.43
N PRO A 155 -4.63 7.67 -14.69
CA PRO A 155 -5.33 6.96 -13.63
C PRO A 155 -4.39 6.17 -12.69
N GLN A 156 -3.39 5.49 -13.24
CA GLN A 156 -2.39 4.79 -12.41
C GLN A 156 -1.62 5.76 -11.51
N ARG A 157 -1.16 6.90 -12.05
CA ARG A 157 -0.43 7.91 -11.27
C ARG A 157 -1.29 8.47 -10.13
N ILE A 158 -2.59 8.69 -10.37
CA ILE A 158 -3.54 9.11 -9.32
C ILE A 158 -3.69 8.01 -8.26
N SER A 159 -3.90 6.76 -8.67
CA SER A 159 -4.00 5.63 -7.73
C SER A 159 -2.73 5.50 -6.88
N PHE A 160 -1.55 5.55 -7.51
CA PHE A 160 -0.27 5.42 -6.80
C PHE A 160 0.01 6.59 -5.86
N PHE A 161 -0.43 7.80 -6.20
CA PHE A 161 -0.37 8.93 -5.28
C PHE A 161 -1.10 8.62 -3.96
N PHE A 162 -2.36 8.19 -4.04
CA PHE A 162 -3.14 7.86 -2.85
C PHE A 162 -2.61 6.62 -2.10
N ILE A 163 -2.16 5.59 -2.83
CA ILE A 163 -1.56 4.40 -2.24
C ILE A 163 -0.30 4.78 -1.45
N SER A 164 0.62 5.52 -2.05
CA SER A 164 1.86 5.95 -1.38
C SER A 164 1.57 6.81 -0.16
N PHE A 165 0.61 7.73 -0.25
CA PHE A 165 0.24 8.59 0.87
C PHE A 165 -0.42 7.81 2.00
N ILE A 166 -1.42 6.97 1.71
CA ILE A 166 -2.29 6.35 2.72
C ILE A 166 -1.73 5.04 3.26
N PHE A 167 -1.05 4.23 2.43
CA PHE A 167 -0.52 2.93 2.84
C PHE A 167 0.95 2.97 3.24
N VAL A 168 1.76 3.85 2.60
CA VAL A 168 3.21 3.88 2.83
C VAL A 168 3.60 5.02 3.76
N TYR A 169 3.11 6.25 3.52
CA TYR A 169 3.58 7.41 4.29
C TYR A 169 2.87 7.58 5.63
N LEU A 170 1.55 7.79 5.62
CA LEU A 170 0.80 8.17 6.82
C LEU A 170 0.91 7.18 7.99
N PRO A 171 0.82 5.85 7.78
CA PRO A 171 0.84 4.90 8.89
C PRO A 171 2.20 4.77 9.56
N HIS A 172 3.27 5.15 8.88
CA HIS A 172 4.65 4.98 9.33
C HIS A 172 5.29 6.25 9.90
N VAL A 173 4.62 7.40 9.83
CA VAL A 173 5.15 8.66 10.41
C VAL A 173 5.38 8.47 11.93
N PRO A 174 6.56 8.85 12.45
CA PRO A 174 7.66 9.62 11.86
C PRO A 174 8.74 8.81 11.13
N HIS A 175 8.55 7.54 10.84
CA HIS A 175 9.51 6.67 10.13
C HIS A 175 10.83 6.43 10.89
N VAL A 176 10.79 6.38 12.22
CA VAL A 176 12.00 6.27 13.05
C VAL A 176 12.05 5.00 13.91
N THR A 177 10.91 4.45 14.29
CA THR A 177 10.87 3.21 15.09
C THR A 177 10.88 2.02 14.15
N HIS A 178 11.89 1.15 14.28
CA HIS A 178 11.99 -0.03 13.43
C HIS A 178 11.04 -1.14 13.92
N GLU A 179 10.49 -1.91 12.99
CA GLU A 179 9.61 -3.06 13.28
C GLU A 179 10.24 -4.05 14.28
N GLN A 180 11.54 -4.30 14.13
CA GLN A 180 12.27 -5.24 14.98
C GLN A 180 12.57 -4.69 16.39
N GLU A 181 12.51 -3.37 16.58
CA GLU A 181 12.71 -2.73 17.89
C GLU A 181 11.40 -2.67 18.66
N ASN A 182 10.34 -2.21 18.02
CA ASN A 182 9.01 -2.13 18.60
C ASN A 182 7.91 -2.16 17.52
N ALA A 183 7.35 -3.36 17.26
CA ALA A 183 6.31 -3.59 16.28
C ALA A 183 5.03 -2.77 16.57
N TYR A 184 4.74 -2.46 17.84
CA TYR A 184 3.56 -1.67 18.19
C TYR A 184 3.73 -0.17 17.94
N ARG A 185 4.95 0.30 17.67
CA ARG A 185 5.23 1.71 17.39
C ARG A 185 5.88 1.95 16.02
N ALA A 186 6.21 0.90 15.30
CA ALA A 186 6.72 1.02 13.93
C ALA A 186 5.65 1.53 12.95
N THR A 187 4.39 1.18 13.23
CA THR A 187 3.23 1.66 12.48
C THR A 187 2.15 2.15 13.44
N SER A 188 1.09 2.77 12.93
CA SER A 188 0.13 3.46 13.79
C SER A 188 -1.32 2.99 13.59
N ILE A 189 -2.12 3.27 14.64
CA ILE A 189 -3.58 3.29 14.61
C ILE A 189 -4.04 4.75 14.56
N ARG A 190 -4.91 5.08 13.60
CA ARG A 190 -5.52 6.41 13.50
C ARG A 190 -6.94 6.36 14.03
N LYS A 191 -7.23 7.15 15.08
CA LYS A 191 -8.48 7.14 15.82
C LYS A 191 -9.23 8.47 15.68
N GLY A 192 -10.57 8.37 15.70
CA GLY A 192 -11.50 9.48 15.55
C GLY A 192 -12.05 9.59 14.13
N GLY A 193 -13.38 9.66 14.00
CA GLY A 193 -14.06 9.73 12.70
C GLY A 193 -13.97 8.44 11.88
N GLU A 194 -13.86 7.28 12.51
CA GLU A 194 -13.66 5.97 11.88
C GLU A 194 -14.76 5.61 10.88
N TRP A 195 -15.97 6.09 11.11
CA TRP A 195 -17.12 5.87 10.18
C TRP A 195 -16.84 6.40 8.76
N LEU A 196 -16.01 7.44 8.64
CA LEU A 196 -15.57 8.05 7.38
C LEU A 196 -14.15 7.60 7.01
N LEU A 197 -13.21 7.65 7.97
CA LEU A 197 -11.80 7.35 7.70
C LEU A 197 -11.58 5.89 7.31
N SER A 198 -12.25 4.93 7.97
CA SER A 198 -12.02 3.51 7.67
C SER A 198 -12.37 3.17 6.23
N PRO A 199 -13.54 3.51 5.67
CA PRO A 199 -13.80 3.26 4.25
C PRO A 199 -12.91 4.08 3.31
N LEU A 200 -12.65 5.36 3.59
CA LEU A 200 -11.81 6.19 2.73
C LEU A 200 -10.34 5.74 2.70
N MET A 201 -9.81 5.28 3.81
CA MET A 201 -8.46 4.75 3.93
C MET A 201 -8.38 3.25 3.68
N MET A 202 -9.45 2.60 3.21
CA MET A 202 -9.50 1.14 3.04
C MET A 202 -9.04 0.40 4.30
N TYR A 203 -9.48 0.87 5.48
CA TYR A 203 -9.11 0.38 6.81
C TYR A 203 -7.62 0.53 7.17
N GLN A 204 -6.83 1.27 6.39
CA GLN A 204 -5.42 1.53 6.72
C GLN A 204 -5.23 2.51 7.89
N ASN A 205 -6.28 3.11 8.38
CA ASN A 205 -6.28 3.72 9.71
C ASN A 205 -6.03 2.70 10.84
N TYR A 206 -6.07 1.38 10.56
CA TYR A 206 -5.67 0.28 11.43
C TYR A 206 -4.40 -0.44 10.93
N HIS A 207 -3.45 0.29 10.35
CA HIS A 207 -2.27 -0.29 9.71
C HIS A 207 -1.38 -1.09 10.68
N LEU A 208 -1.32 -0.70 11.95
CA LEU A 208 -0.69 -1.49 12.99
C LEU A 208 -1.28 -2.92 13.08
N VAL A 209 -2.61 -3.05 13.00
CA VAL A 209 -3.25 -4.38 12.99
C VAL A 209 -2.84 -5.17 11.76
N HIS A 210 -2.67 -4.50 10.62
CA HIS A 210 -2.17 -5.13 9.40
C HIS A 210 -0.75 -5.67 9.59
N HIS A 211 0.16 -4.92 10.19
CA HIS A 211 1.53 -5.38 10.47
C HIS A 211 1.56 -6.54 11.44
N LEU A 212 0.79 -6.47 12.54
CA LEU A 212 0.74 -7.55 13.54
C LEU A 212 0.04 -8.83 13.03
N TYR A 213 -0.96 -8.69 12.15
CA TYR A 213 -1.79 -9.80 11.65
C TYR A 213 -1.99 -9.73 10.12
N PRO A 214 -0.93 -9.83 9.31
CA PRO A 214 -0.99 -9.53 7.88
C PRO A 214 -1.92 -10.47 7.08
N ASN A 215 -2.25 -11.64 7.59
CA ASN A 215 -3.18 -12.58 6.96
C ASN A 215 -4.66 -12.25 7.24
N VAL A 216 -4.95 -11.18 7.99
CA VAL A 216 -6.32 -10.72 8.23
C VAL A 216 -6.76 -9.81 7.10
N PRO A 217 -7.91 -10.09 6.44
CA PRO A 217 -8.44 -9.20 5.41
C PRO A 217 -8.71 -7.79 5.95
N PHE A 218 -8.45 -6.77 5.13
CA PHE A 218 -8.55 -5.36 5.54
C PHE A 218 -9.86 -5.00 6.25
N TYR A 219 -11.00 -5.50 5.80
CA TYR A 219 -12.32 -5.22 6.38
C TYR A 219 -12.54 -5.87 7.77
N ARG A 220 -11.62 -6.73 8.22
CA ARG A 220 -11.66 -7.36 9.56
C ARG A 220 -10.73 -6.73 10.57
N MET A 221 -9.88 -5.79 10.19
CA MET A 221 -8.88 -5.17 11.07
C MET A 221 -9.50 -4.52 12.31
N VAL A 222 -10.62 -3.81 12.15
CA VAL A 222 -11.36 -3.22 13.29
C VAL A 222 -11.83 -4.28 14.29
N LYS A 223 -12.33 -5.43 13.77
CA LYS A 223 -12.78 -6.52 14.64
C LYS A 223 -11.61 -7.13 15.43
N ILE A 224 -10.46 -7.33 14.79
CA ILE A 224 -9.26 -7.85 15.47
C ILE A 224 -8.78 -6.85 16.52
N TRP A 225 -8.67 -5.57 16.17
CA TRP A 225 -8.30 -4.53 17.13
C TRP A 225 -9.16 -4.59 18.39
N ASN A 226 -10.49 -4.59 18.24
CA ASN A 226 -11.41 -4.58 19.35
C ASN A 226 -11.38 -5.90 20.16
N SER A 227 -11.16 -7.04 19.50
CA SER A 227 -11.12 -8.35 20.19
C SER A 227 -9.89 -8.58 21.05
N LYS A 228 -8.84 -7.78 20.83
CA LYS A 228 -7.55 -7.85 21.55
C LYS A 228 -7.16 -6.48 22.12
N LEU A 229 -8.14 -5.67 22.46
CA LEU A 229 -7.92 -4.28 22.84
C LEU A 229 -6.96 -4.14 24.02
N ASP A 230 -7.17 -4.92 25.08
CA ASP A 230 -6.34 -4.88 26.30
C ASP A 230 -4.89 -5.29 26.00
N GLU A 231 -4.71 -6.38 25.20
CA GLU A 231 -3.39 -6.81 24.73
C GLU A 231 -2.70 -5.69 23.94
N HIS A 232 -3.42 -5.03 23.03
CA HIS A 232 -2.85 -3.96 22.24
C HIS A 232 -2.49 -2.74 23.10
N LEU A 233 -3.37 -2.33 23.99
CA LEU A 233 -3.16 -1.16 24.85
C LEU A 233 -2.02 -1.36 25.87
N SER A 234 -1.83 -2.58 26.35
CA SER A 234 -0.71 -2.90 27.25
C SER A 234 0.66 -2.84 26.58
N ASN A 235 0.72 -2.90 25.24
CA ASN A 235 1.95 -2.77 24.45
C ASN A 235 2.21 -1.32 23.96
N ASP A 236 1.51 -0.32 24.47
CA ASP A 236 1.66 1.09 24.14
C ASP A 236 1.71 1.37 22.62
N PRO A 237 0.61 1.10 21.88
CA PRO A 237 0.60 1.24 20.44
C PRO A 237 0.73 2.71 20.01
N ALA A 238 1.32 2.96 18.84
CA ALA A 238 1.36 4.28 18.24
C ALA A 238 -0.04 4.71 17.80
N VAL A 239 -0.66 5.63 18.55
CA VAL A 239 -2.00 6.17 18.27
C VAL A 239 -1.88 7.56 17.69
N VAL A 240 -2.52 7.80 16.56
CA VAL A 240 -2.63 9.10 15.88
C VAL A 240 -4.08 9.57 15.90
N THR A 241 -4.34 10.84 16.12
CA THR A 241 -5.69 11.40 16.02
C THR A 241 -6.16 11.45 14.56
N ALA A 242 -7.46 11.61 14.32
CA ALA A 242 -8.06 11.61 12.97
C ALA A 242 -7.31 12.50 11.95
N LEU A 243 -6.96 13.71 12.33
CA LEU A 243 -6.26 14.68 11.48
C LEU A 243 -4.79 14.90 11.89
N GLY A 244 -4.31 14.20 12.92
CA GLY A 244 -2.93 14.28 13.36
C GLY A 244 -1.97 13.66 12.35
N LEU A 245 -0.71 14.09 12.37
CA LEU A 245 0.34 13.49 11.55
C LEU A 245 1.23 12.57 12.39
N TYR A 246 1.51 12.96 13.63
CA TYR A 246 2.41 12.24 14.53
C TYR A 246 1.64 11.44 15.59
N PRO A 247 2.15 10.26 15.99
CA PRO A 247 1.58 9.51 17.09
C PRO A 247 1.72 10.27 18.42
N LEU A 248 0.81 9.98 19.34
CA LEU A 248 0.92 10.43 20.73
C LEU A 248 2.23 9.92 21.34
N PRO A 249 2.81 10.65 22.32
CA PRO A 249 4.02 10.22 23.02
C PRO A 249 3.88 8.79 23.58
N ALA A 250 4.98 8.06 23.63
CA ALA A 250 5.02 6.76 24.30
C ALA A 250 4.75 6.96 25.79
N LYS A 251 4.04 5.99 26.39
CA LYS A 251 3.83 5.96 27.84
C LYS A 251 5.14 5.59 28.54
N THR A 252 5.33 6.10 29.74
CA THR A 252 6.44 5.69 30.58
C THR A 252 6.21 4.26 31.11
N GLU A 253 7.28 3.56 31.53
CA GLU A 253 7.15 2.23 32.16
C GLU A 253 6.22 2.24 33.37
N MET A 254 6.20 3.35 34.12
CA MET A 254 5.33 3.53 35.29
C MET A 254 3.86 3.59 34.89
N GLU A 255 3.52 4.38 33.87
CA GLU A 255 2.14 4.48 33.33
C GLU A 255 1.65 3.17 32.72
N LEU A 256 2.53 2.39 32.09
CA LEU A 256 2.21 1.07 31.56
C LEU A 256 1.96 0.04 32.68
N THR A 257 2.71 0.15 33.78
CA THR A 257 2.54 -0.73 34.96
C THR A 257 1.20 -0.44 35.65
N GLU A 258 0.83 0.83 35.82
CA GLU A 258 -0.46 1.22 36.39
C GLU A 258 -1.64 0.72 35.56
N LEU A 259 -1.58 0.85 34.24
CA LEU A 259 -2.61 0.35 33.32
C LEU A 259 -2.78 -1.18 33.40
N ASN A 260 -1.67 -1.91 33.49
CA ASN A 260 -1.71 -3.36 33.63
C ASN A 260 -2.31 -3.83 34.97
N LEU A 261 -2.15 -3.04 36.02
CA LEU A 261 -2.78 -3.31 37.32
C LEU A 261 -4.29 -3.04 37.31
N GLU A 262 -4.74 -1.97 36.63
CA GLU A 262 -6.16 -1.64 36.48
C GLU A 262 -6.93 -2.68 35.66
N HIS A 263 -6.28 -3.32 34.69
CA HIS A 263 -6.92 -4.35 33.82
C HIS A 263 -6.87 -5.76 34.43
N SER A 264 -6.15 -5.96 35.54
CA SER A 264 -6.05 -7.24 36.24
C SER A 264 -6.98 -7.37 37.47
N THR A 265 -7.74 -6.34 37.77
CA THR A 265 -8.79 -6.30 38.80
C THR A 265 -10.18 -6.31 38.20
#